data_88d858c2ca49e3383a5259891fef9b3d
#
_entry.id   88d858c2ca49e3383a5259891fef9b3d
#
_cell.length_a   1.000
_cell.length_b   1.000
_cell.length_c   1.000
_cell.angle_alpha   90.00
_cell.angle_beta   90.00
_cell.angle_gamma   90.00
#
_symmetry.space_group_name_H-M   'P 1'
#
loop_
_entity.id
_entity.type
_entity.pdbx_description
1 polymer ?
#
loop_
_entity_poly.entity_id
_entity_poly.type
_entity_poly.pdbx_seq_one_letter_code
_entity_poly.pdbx_strand_id
1 'polypeptide(L)'
;HVFIEEQSMTNKTWSVYLSGEIHSDWRERIEDGVSKAGLPVDLSRPITDHTASDNCGIEILGMEGNDFWKDHKGAQMNAIRTRTLIEKSDIVVVRFGEKYKQWNAAFDAGFAAALGKPVITLHDEGHTHALKEVDAAALAVAQTPEQVVRILDYVIEGRL
;
A
#
# COMPACT_ATOMS: atom_id res chain seq x y z
N HIS A 1 -27.47 -22.48 2.01
CA HIS A 1 -26.99 -21.23 2.62
C HIS A 1 -25.46 -21.12 2.58
N VAL A 2 -24.73 -22.14 3.04
CA VAL A 2 -23.25 -22.15 3.02
C VAL A 2 -22.70 -22.05 1.59
N PHE A 3 -23.33 -22.71 0.63
CA PHE A 3 -22.93 -22.73 -0.77
C PHE A 3 -23.07 -21.34 -1.43
N ILE A 4 -24.10 -20.57 -1.08
CA ILE A 4 -24.32 -19.21 -1.59
C ILE A 4 -23.28 -18.24 -1.02
N GLU A 5 -22.90 -18.39 0.25
CA GLU A 5 -21.88 -17.56 0.90
C GLU A 5 -20.49 -17.79 0.29
N GLU A 6 -20.11 -19.06 -0.01
CA GLU A 6 -18.86 -19.38 -0.70
C GLU A 6 -18.81 -18.77 -2.10
N GLN A 7 -19.88 -18.83 -2.87
CA GLN A 7 -19.97 -18.20 -4.18
C GLN A 7 -19.87 -16.67 -4.09
N SER A 8 -20.41 -16.04 -3.06
CA SER A 8 -20.30 -14.60 -2.82
C SER A 8 -18.86 -14.19 -2.56
N MET A 9 -18.08 -14.96 -1.78
CA MET A 9 -16.68 -14.69 -1.52
C MET A 9 -15.80 -14.84 -2.76
N THR A 10 -16.03 -15.89 -3.60
CA THR A 10 -15.25 -16.13 -4.81
C THR A 10 -15.53 -15.12 -5.92
N ASN A 11 -16.69 -14.42 -5.88
CA ASN A 11 -17.06 -13.40 -6.87
C ASN A 11 -16.63 -11.98 -6.46
N LYS A 12 -16.12 -11.80 -5.26
CA LYS A 12 -15.64 -10.50 -4.79
C LYS A 12 -14.32 -10.14 -5.47
N THR A 13 -14.21 -8.91 -5.96
CA THR A 13 -12.94 -8.31 -6.32
C THR A 13 -12.36 -7.62 -5.08
N TRP A 14 -11.16 -8.00 -4.70
CA TRP A 14 -10.48 -7.46 -3.53
C TRP A 14 -9.67 -6.23 -3.91
N SER A 15 -9.93 -5.13 -3.23
CA SER A 15 -9.17 -3.89 -3.43
C SER A 15 -7.95 -3.88 -2.51
N VAL A 16 -6.75 -3.80 -3.07
CA VAL A 16 -5.48 -3.81 -2.34
C VAL A 16 -4.69 -2.55 -2.67
N TYR A 17 -4.37 -1.75 -1.66
CA TYR A 17 -3.56 -0.56 -1.82
C TYR A 17 -2.09 -0.86 -1.52
N LEU A 18 -1.21 -0.48 -2.43
CA LEU A 18 0.24 -0.69 -2.34
C LEU A 18 0.94 0.61 -1.97
N SER A 19 1.13 0.82 -0.68
CA SER A 19 1.77 2.01 -0.10
C SER A 19 3.27 1.81 0.10
N GLY A 20 3.98 2.91 0.16
CA GLY A 20 5.37 2.93 0.61
C GLY A 20 6.38 3.26 -0.46
N GLU A 21 7.57 2.70 -0.35
CA GLU A 21 8.73 2.99 -1.17
C GLU A 21 8.42 3.02 -2.67
N ILE A 22 8.94 4.03 -3.39
CA ILE A 22 8.62 4.27 -4.81
C ILE A 22 9.83 4.10 -5.76
N HIS A 23 10.95 3.56 -5.27
CA HIS A 23 12.21 3.52 -6.02
C HIS A 23 12.60 2.15 -6.57
N SER A 24 11.84 1.10 -6.27
CA SER A 24 12.10 -0.27 -6.75
C SER A 24 10.87 -0.90 -7.41
N ASP A 25 11.04 -2.08 -7.97
CA ASP A 25 10.03 -2.77 -8.78
C ASP A 25 9.05 -3.64 -7.99
N TRP A 26 8.96 -3.46 -6.68
CA TRP A 26 8.16 -4.34 -5.85
C TRP A 26 6.66 -4.35 -6.20
N ARG A 27 6.12 -3.21 -6.65
CA ARG A 27 4.71 -3.13 -7.06
C ARG A 27 4.46 -3.95 -8.33
N GLU A 28 5.36 -3.81 -9.30
CA GLU A 28 5.29 -4.55 -10.56
C GLU A 28 5.40 -6.06 -10.32
N ARG A 29 6.23 -6.47 -9.37
CA ARG A 29 6.37 -7.89 -8.98
C ARG A 29 5.10 -8.43 -8.33
N ILE A 30 4.42 -7.66 -7.49
CA ILE A 30 3.11 -8.03 -6.93
C ILE A 30 2.06 -8.11 -8.04
N GLU A 31 1.99 -7.11 -8.89
CA GLU A 31 1.06 -7.06 -10.02
C GLU A 31 1.21 -8.27 -10.93
N ASP A 32 2.44 -8.60 -11.29
CA ASP A 32 2.75 -9.77 -12.11
C ASP A 32 2.35 -11.09 -11.41
N GLY A 33 2.69 -11.23 -10.15
CA GLY A 33 2.33 -12.42 -9.36
C GLY A 33 0.83 -12.60 -9.18
N VAL A 34 0.10 -11.53 -8.91
CA VAL A 34 -1.36 -11.54 -8.80
C VAL A 34 -2.00 -11.93 -10.12
N SER A 35 -1.50 -11.39 -11.24
CA SER A 35 -1.97 -11.73 -12.58
C SER A 35 -1.73 -13.20 -12.92
N LYS A 36 -0.53 -13.70 -12.67
CA LYS A 36 -0.17 -15.11 -12.92
C LYS A 36 -0.97 -16.08 -12.08
N ALA A 37 -1.26 -15.71 -10.82
CA ALA A 37 -2.07 -16.54 -9.93
C ALA A 37 -3.57 -16.45 -10.24
N GLY A 38 -4.00 -15.54 -11.10
CA GLY A 38 -5.41 -15.35 -11.46
C GLY A 38 -6.25 -14.84 -10.30
N LEU A 39 -5.68 -14.04 -9.39
CA LEU A 39 -6.39 -13.53 -8.23
C LEU A 39 -7.36 -12.39 -8.61
N PRO A 40 -8.57 -12.37 -8.04
CA PRO A 40 -9.52 -11.29 -8.26
C PRO A 40 -9.16 -10.06 -7.42
N VAL A 41 -8.03 -9.43 -7.74
CA VAL A 41 -7.46 -8.30 -7.00
C VAL A 41 -7.37 -7.09 -7.92
N ASP A 42 -7.86 -5.96 -7.41
CA ASP A 42 -7.71 -4.63 -8.00
C ASP A 42 -6.66 -3.87 -7.18
N LEU A 43 -5.51 -3.59 -7.81
CA LEU A 43 -4.39 -2.94 -7.16
C LEU A 43 -4.46 -1.42 -7.36
N SER A 44 -4.25 -0.68 -6.29
CA SER A 44 -4.10 0.78 -6.33
C SER A 44 -2.78 1.19 -5.68
N ARG A 45 -2.30 2.37 -6.04
CA ARG A 45 -1.00 2.88 -5.60
C ARG A 45 -1.00 4.41 -5.52
N PRO A 46 -0.04 5.03 -4.80
CA PRO A 46 0.15 6.47 -4.87
C PRO A 46 0.70 6.87 -6.24
N ILE A 47 0.83 8.18 -6.45
CA ILE A 47 1.59 8.69 -7.60
C ILE A 47 3.06 8.35 -7.36
N THR A 48 3.63 7.50 -8.20
CA THR A 48 5.01 7.00 -8.03
C THR A 48 6.06 7.82 -8.78
N ASP A 49 5.65 8.72 -9.66
CA ASP A 49 6.52 9.73 -10.24
C ASP A 49 6.83 10.80 -9.18
N HIS A 50 8.08 10.82 -8.70
CA HIS A 50 8.49 11.69 -7.61
C HIS A 50 8.29 13.17 -7.96
N THR A 51 8.67 13.59 -9.17
CA THR A 51 8.53 14.98 -9.63
C THR A 51 7.06 15.38 -9.73
N ALA A 52 6.22 14.53 -10.32
CA ALA A 52 4.79 14.79 -10.43
C ALA A 52 4.13 14.88 -9.06
N SER A 53 4.50 13.99 -8.14
CA SER A 53 3.99 13.99 -6.75
C SER A 53 4.36 15.27 -6.01
N ASP A 54 5.61 15.73 -6.13
CA ASP A 54 6.09 16.94 -5.44
C ASP A 54 5.52 18.21 -6.06
N ASN A 55 5.28 18.24 -7.35
CA ASN A 55 4.91 19.43 -8.10
C ASN A 55 3.39 19.61 -8.31
N CYS A 56 2.57 18.63 -7.95
CA CYS A 56 1.13 18.68 -8.21
C CYS A 56 0.45 19.93 -7.63
N GLY A 57 0.89 20.41 -6.48
CA GLY A 57 0.38 21.63 -5.86
C GLY A 57 0.67 22.87 -6.69
N ILE A 58 1.88 22.99 -7.23
CA ILE A 58 2.28 24.10 -8.10
C ILE A 58 1.51 24.05 -9.43
N GLU A 59 1.43 22.87 -10.04
CA GLU A 59 0.78 22.67 -11.32
C GLU A 59 -0.70 23.04 -11.28
N ILE A 60 -1.38 22.76 -10.18
CA ILE A 60 -2.83 22.98 -10.06
C ILE A 60 -3.15 24.31 -9.40
N LEU A 61 -2.42 24.67 -8.34
CA LEU A 61 -2.75 25.81 -7.49
C LEU A 61 -1.81 27.02 -7.68
N GLY A 62 -0.81 26.91 -8.53
CA GLY A 62 0.16 27.97 -8.79
C GLY A 62 1.35 27.96 -7.84
N MET A 63 2.34 28.80 -8.17
CA MET A 63 3.60 28.87 -7.42
C MET A 63 3.45 29.54 -6.06
N GLU A 64 4.22 29.08 -5.10
CA GLU A 64 4.40 29.72 -3.81
C GLU A 64 5.83 30.23 -3.65
N GLY A 65 6.01 31.20 -2.73
CA GLY A 65 7.28 31.89 -2.55
C GLY A 65 8.37 31.11 -1.82
N ASN A 66 8.08 29.90 -1.30
CA ASN A 66 9.07 29.05 -0.63
C ASN A 66 8.72 27.57 -0.72
N ASP A 67 9.72 26.73 -0.48
CA ASP A 67 9.60 25.27 -0.60
C ASP A 67 8.66 24.65 0.43
N PHE A 68 8.51 25.23 1.59
CA PHE A 68 7.60 24.72 2.62
C PHE A 68 6.16 24.68 2.09
N TRP A 69 5.69 25.77 1.52
CA TRP A 69 4.31 25.85 1.00
C TRP A 69 4.11 25.01 -0.25
N LYS A 70 5.15 24.90 -1.08
CA LYS A 70 5.14 24.01 -2.23
C LYS A 70 4.93 22.55 -1.79
N ASP A 71 5.73 22.07 -0.86
CA ASP A 71 5.63 20.70 -0.35
C ASP A 71 4.32 20.48 0.40
N HIS A 72 3.86 21.48 1.17
CA HIS A 72 2.62 21.41 1.93
C HIS A 72 1.38 21.25 1.03
N LYS A 73 1.29 22.04 -0.04
CA LYS A 73 0.21 21.91 -1.03
C LYS A 73 0.21 20.54 -1.70
N GLY A 74 1.36 20.06 -2.14
CA GLY A 74 1.51 18.74 -2.74
C GLY A 74 1.11 17.64 -1.77
N ALA A 75 1.61 17.71 -0.53
CA ALA A 75 1.31 16.74 0.51
C ALA A 75 -0.17 16.68 0.86
N GLN A 76 -0.85 17.83 0.95
CA GLN A 76 -2.29 17.88 1.23
C GLN A 76 -3.13 17.22 0.13
N MET A 77 -2.80 17.48 -1.12
CA MET A 77 -3.52 16.88 -2.26
C MET A 77 -3.26 15.39 -2.35
N ASN A 78 -2.01 14.96 -2.17
CA ASN A 78 -1.65 13.55 -2.11
C ASN A 78 -2.33 12.85 -0.91
N ALA A 79 -2.49 13.53 0.21
CA ALA A 79 -3.21 13.00 1.37
C ALA A 79 -4.68 12.71 1.06
N ILE A 80 -5.35 13.56 0.30
CA ILE A 80 -6.74 13.29 -0.13
C ILE A 80 -6.80 11.97 -0.89
N ARG A 81 -5.92 11.81 -1.88
CA ARG A 81 -5.85 10.60 -2.70
C ARG A 81 -5.52 9.37 -1.86
N THR A 82 -4.46 9.44 -1.05
CA THR A 82 -3.98 8.32 -0.24
C THR A 82 -5.02 7.86 0.77
N ARG A 83 -5.60 8.78 1.53
CA ARG A 83 -6.63 8.46 2.52
C ARG A 83 -7.86 7.83 1.88
N THR A 84 -8.31 8.38 0.75
CA THR A 84 -9.46 7.83 0.03
C THR A 84 -9.18 6.41 -0.46
N LEU A 85 -8.00 6.13 -1.01
CA LEU A 85 -7.62 4.80 -1.49
C LEU A 85 -7.50 3.81 -0.34
N ILE A 86 -6.93 4.21 0.79
CA ILE A 86 -6.85 3.36 1.99
C ILE A 86 -8.25 3.03 2.51
N GLU A 87 -9.12 4.02 2.64
CA GLU A 87 -10.50 3.82 3.12
C GLU A 87 -11.29 2.86 2.24
N LYS A 88 -11.07 2.89 0.94
CA LYS A 88 -11.75 2.02 -0.02
C LYS A 88 -11.13 0.63 -0.14
N SER A 89 -9.93 0.42 0.40
CA SER A 89 -9.23 -0.84 0.25
C SER A 89 -9.68 -1.88 1.26
N ASP A 90 -9.63 -3.14 0.84
CA ASP A 90 -9.85 -4.29 1.72
C ASP A 90 -8.57 -4.66 2.47
N ILE A 91 -7.41 -4.50 1.82
CA ILE A 91 -6.08 -4.82 2.37
C ILE A 91 -5.12 -3.70 1.98
N VAL A 92 -4.22 -3.36 2.88
CA VAL A 92 -3.16 -2.36 2.64
C VAL A 92 -1.80 -3.03 2.81
N VAL A 93 -0.98 -2.97 1.77
CA VAL A 93 0.41 -3.45 1.79
C VAL A 93 1.31 -2.23 1.90
N VAL A 94 2.25 -2.24 2.85
CA VAL A 94 3.16 -1.12 3.08
C VAL A 94 4.60 -1.60 2.98
N ARG A 95 5.33 -1.11 1.97
CA ARG A 95 6.73 -1.44 1.71
C ARG A 95 7.68 -0.42 2.34
N PHE A 96 8.61 -0.92 3.13
CA PHE A 96 9.75 -0.15 3.64
C PHE A 96 11.02 -0.64 2.95
N GLY A 97 11.62 0.23 2.14
CA GLY A 97 12.84 -0.05 1.40
C GLY A 97 14.10 0.47 2.09
N GLU A 98 15.26 0.14 1.52
CA GLU A 98 16.56 0.51 2.08
C GLU A 98 16.93 1.97 1.86
N LYS A 99 16.49 2.54 0.73
CA LYS A 99 16.77 3.95 0.39
C LYS A 99 15.76 4.85 1.06
N TYR A 100 16.26 5.92 1.67
CA TYR A 100 15.46 6.94 2.34
C TYR A 100 14.64 6.39 3.53
N LYS A 101 14.25 7.29 4.37
CA LYS A 101 13.37 6.99 5.51
C LYS A 101 11.92 7.15 5.06
N GLN A 102 11.15 6.06 5.07
CA GLN A 102 9.75 6.09 4.64
C GLN A 102 8.82 6.41 5.82
N TRP A 103 8.95 7.59 6.38
CA TRP A 103 8.08 8.01 7.49
C TRP A 103 6.60 8.11 7.05
N ASN A 104 6.36 8.54 5.81
CA ASN A 104 5.01 8.60 5.27
C ASN A 104 4.39 7.20 5.11
N ALA A 105 5.20 6.18 4.80
CA ALA A 105 4.74 4.80 4.78
C ALA A 105 4.32 4.33 6.17
N ALA A 106 5.07 4.69 7.21
CA ALA A 106 4.69 4.38 8.60
C ALA A 106 3.38 5.06 8.99
N PHE A 107 3.16 6.30 8.55
CA PHE A 107 1.89 7.00 8.74
C PHE A 107 0.74 6.26 8.06
N ASP A 108 0.93 5.83 6.82
CA ASP A 108 -0.09 5.09 6.07
C ASP A 108 -0.46 3.76 6.76
N ALA A 109 0.55 3.03 7.25
CA ALA A 109 0.33 1.80 8.01
C ALA A 109 -0.49 2.06 9.27
N GLY A 110 -0.15 3.08 10.03
CA GLY A 110 -0.89 3.46 11.24
C GLY A 110 -2.31 3.93 10.95
N PHE A 111 -2.50 4.70 9.90
CA PHE A 111 -3.81 5.17 9.45
C PHE A 111 -4.70 3.98 9.05
N ALA A 112 -4.17 3.06 8.24
CA ALA A 112 -4.90 1.86 7.83
C ALA A 112 -5.28 0.98 9.03
N ALA A 113 -4.34 0.76 9.96
CA ALA A 113 -4.57 -0.03 11.18
C ALA A 113 -5.66 0.62 12.05
N ALA A 114 -5.65 1.95 12.20
CA ALA A 114 -6.65 2.68 12.98
C ALA A 114 -8.05 2.58 12.38
N LEU A 115 -8.15 2.44 11.04
CA LEU A 115 -9.42 2.19 10.35
C LEU A 115 -9.86 0.72 10.43
N GLY A 116 -9.09 -0.14 11.04
CA GLY A 116 -9.39 -1.56 11.12
C GLY A 116 -9.09 -2.32 9.82
N LYS A 117 -8.30 -1.74 8.91
CA LYS A 117 -7.90 -2.43 7.67
C LYS A 117 -6.79 -3.43 7.97
N PRO A 118 -6.84 -4.64 7.41
CA PRO A 118 -5.70 -5.54 7.42
C PRO A 118 -4.48 -4.90 6.77
N VAL A 119 -3.36 -4.88 7.49
CA VAL A 119 -2.09 -4.35 7.01
C VAL A 119 -1.10 -5.50 6.83
N ILE A 120 -0.46 -5.56 5.69
CA ILE A 120 0.70 -6.41 5.43
C ILE A 120 1.91 -5.49 5.30
N THR A 121 2.88 -5.62 6.19
CA THR A 121 4.16 -4.91 6.04
C THR A 121 5.11 -5.73 5.18
N LEU A 122 5.93 -5.04 4.40
CA LEU A 122 6.89 -5.65 3.48
C LEU A 122 8.24 -4.96 3.65
N HIS A 123 9.19 -5.64 4.23
CA HIS A 123 10.56 -5.14 4.43
C HIS A 123 11.52 -6.29 4.62
N ASP A 124 12.82 -6.04 4.44
CA ASP A 124 13.83 -7.03 4.74
C ASP A 124 14.03 -7.21 6.26
N GLU A 125 14.77 -8.25 6.64
CA GLU A 125 15.02 -8.60 8.02
C GLU A 125 15.79 -7.52 8.78
N GLY A 126 16.63 -6.76 8.09
CA GLY A 126 17.45 -5.69 8.68
C GLY A 126 16.62 -4.54 9.28
N HIS A 127 15.38 -4.37 8.87
CA HIS A 127 14.48 -3.33 9.38
C HIS A 127 13.58 -3.79 10.52
N THR A 128 13.65 -5.05 10.94
CA THR A 128 12.74 -5.63 11.94
C THR A 128 12.72 -4.85 13.25
N HIS A 129 13.90 -4.48 13.77
CA HIS A 129 13.95 -3.73 15.02
C HIS A 129 13.37 -2.33 14.88
N ALA A 130 13.71 -1.62 13.81
CA ALA A 130 13.23 -0.26 13.57
C ALA A 130 11.70 -0.20 13.36
N LEU A 131 11.13 -1.24 12.78
CA LEU A 131 9.71 -1.32 12.45
C LEU A 131 8.88 -2.15 13.42
N LYS A 132 9.41 -2.48 14.59
CA LYS A 132 8.76 -3.40 15.54
C LYS A 132 7.34 -2.99 15.93
N GLU A 133 7.09 -1.70 16.09
CA GLU A 133 5.75 -1.21 16.45
C GLU A 133 4.82 -1.16 15.25
N VAL A 134 5.35 -0.84 14.07
CA VAL A 134 4.58 -0.90 12.83
C VAL A 134 4.18 -2.34 12.51
N ASP A 135 5.13 -3.27 12.63
CA ASP A 135 4.86 -4.70 12.43
C ASP A 135 3.88 -5.26 13.46
N ALA A 136 3.92 -4.75 14.70
CA ALA A 136 2.97 -5.16 15.74
C ALA A 136 1.51 -4.80 15.40
N ALA A 137 1.30 -3.75 14.61
CA ALA A 137 -0.03 -3.36 14.13
C ALA A 137 -0.45 -4.10 12.85
N ALA A 138 0.45 -4.80 12.20
CA ALA A 138 0.18 -5.55 10.98
C ALA A 138 -0.36 -6.95 11.28
N LEU A 139 -1.10 -7.52 10.33
CA LEU A 139 -1.60 -8.89 10.42
C LEU A 139 -0.66 -9.89 9.74
N ALA A 140 0.25 -9.42 8.91
CA ALA A 140 1.32 -10.21 8.33
C ALA A 140 2.54 -9.32 8.07
N VAL A 141 3.73 -9.92 8.17
CA VAL A 141 5.01 -9.29 7.86
C VAL A 141 5.71 -10.12 6.80
N ALA A 142 5.84 -9.56 5.60
CA ALA A 142 6.48 -10.21 4.46
C ALA A 142 7.87 -9.61 4.22
N GLN A 143 8.76 -10.40 3.65
CA GLN A 143 10.11 -9.97 3.29
C GLN A 143 10.27 -9.76 1.78
N THR A 144 9.43 -10.40 0.97
CA THR A 144 9.48 -10.31 -0.49
C THR A 144 8.11 -10.04 -1.09
N PRO A 145 8.04 -9.39 -2.27
CA PRO A 145 6.78 -9.22 -2.98
C PRO A 145 6.08 -10.55 -3.28
N GLU A 146 6.83 -11.60 -3.55
CA GLU A 146 6.29 -12.94 -3.82
C GLU A 146 5.58 -13.52 -2.59
N GLN A 147 6.09 -13.25 -1.39
CA GLN A 147 5.39 -13.63 -0.16
C GLN A 147 4.07 -12.88 0.00
N VAL A 148 4.01 -11.62 -0.38
CA VAL A 148 2.75 -10.87 -0.39
C VAL A 148 1.72 -11.52 -1.30
N VAL A 149 2.12 -11.92 -2.51
CA VAL A 149 1.24 -12.63 -3.45
C VAL A 149 0.74 -13.94 -2.84
N ARG A 150 1.59 -14.71 -2.18
CA ARG A 150 1.20 -15.96 -1.52
C ARG A 150 0.23 -15.71 -0.35
N ILE A 151 0.43 -14.65 0.40
CA ILE A 151 -0.51 -14.26 1.47
C ILE A 151 -1.88 -13.93 0.86
N LEU A 152 -1.91 -13.15 -0.21
CA LEU A 152 -3.14 -12.81 -0.90
C LEU A 152 -3.84 -14.05 -1.48
N ASP A 153 -3.08 -14.98 -2.06
CA ASP A 153 -3.62 -16.22 -2.59
C ASP A 153 -4.27 -17.08 -1.49
N TYR A 154 -3.62 -17.18 -0.34
CA TYR A 154 -4.18 -17.90 0.80
C TYR A 154 -5.43 -17.20 1.35
N VAL A 155 -5.37 -15.89 1.56
CA VAL A 155 -6.48 -15.13 2.15
C VAL A 155 -7.72 -15.13 1.24
N ILE A 156 -7.52 -15.02 -0.05
CA ILE A 156 -8.61 -14.88 -1.02
C ILE A 156 -9.13 -16.24 -1.49
N GLU A 157 -8.24 -17.17 -1.82
CA GLU A 157 -8.57 -18.43 -2.47
C GLU A 157 -8.36 -19.66 -1.56
N GLY A 158 -7.75 -19.49 -0.41
CA GLY A 158 -7.45 -20.60 0.50
C GLY A 158 -6.37 -21.54 -0.01
N ARG A 159 -5.51 -21.10 -0.93
CA ARG A 159 -4.44 -21.92 -1.53
C ARG A 159 -3.11 -21.69 -0.81
N LEU A 160 -2.35 -22.77 -0.65
CA LEU A 160 -0.99 -22.76 -0.08
C LEU A 160 0.07 -23.00 -1.16
#